data_04f59ef7997fb77975798d0cbd4016a5
#
_entry.id   04f59ef7997fb77975798d0cbd4016a5
#
_cell.length_a   1.000
_cell.length_b   1.000
_cell.length_c   1.000
_cell.angle_alpha   90.00
_cell.angle_beta   90.00
_cell.angle_gamma   90.00
#
_symmetry.space_group_name_H-M   'P 1'
#
loop_
_entity.id
_entity.type
_entity.pdbx_description
1 polymer ?
#
loop_
_entity_poly.entity_id
_entity_poly.type
_entity_poly.pdbx_seq_one_letter_code
_entity_poly.pdbx_strand_id
1 'polypeptide(L)'
;MKILAPLMAAVFAATIACPAADPASAEALLKRGQYLVESAGACADCHTARDWKGSLDRRHWLQGAKLDFKPARLMPWADTAPCIAGLPTFATDGPAVKYFETGSNAAGKSSSPPMPQYRFNHDDALAIVAYLRSLAPGKR
;
A
#
# COMPACT_ATOMS: atom_id res chain seq x y z
N MET A 1 -2.10 -69.50 28.54
CA MET A 1 -2.97 -68.42 28.04
C MET A 1 -2.19 -67.13 28.22
N LYS A 2 -1.67 -66.53 27.11
CA LYS A 2 -0.94 -65.24 27.11
C LYS A 2 -1.92 -64.15 26.63
N ILE A 3 -2.19 -63.19 27.50
CA ILE A 3 -3.06 -62.04 27.23
C ILE A 3 -2.18 -60.94 26.64
N LEU A 4 -2.36 -60.63 25.35
CA LEU A 4 -1.76 -59.45 24.74
C LEU A 4 -2.61 -58.21 25.05
N ALA A 5 -2.02 -57.22 25.66
CA ALA A 5 -2.63 -55.91 25.87
C ALA A 5 -2.37 -55.02 24.60
N PRO A 6 -3.36 -54.29 24.11
CA PRO A 6 -3.13 -53.36 22.99
C PRO A 6 -2.51 -52.07 23.51
N LEU A 7 -1.41 -51.69 22.86
CA LEU A 7 -0.71 -50.38 23.03
C LEU A 7 -1.49 -49.32 22.30
N MET A 8 -2.21 -48.43 23.01
CA MET A 8 -2.85 -47.26 22.39
C MET A 8 -1.79 -46.17 22.19
N ALA A 9 -1.45 -45.89 20.92
CA ALA A 9 -0.63 -44.76 20.58
C ALA A 9 -1.48 -43.47 20.55
N ALA A 10 -1.25 -42.59 21.50
CA ALA A 10 -1.84 -41.24 21.51
C ALA A 10 -1.16 -40.35 20.48
N VAL A 11 -1.87 -40.00 19.39
CA VAL A 11 -1.41 -39.04 18.38
C VAL A 11 -1.66 -37.63 18.96
N PHE A 12 -0.61 -36.96 19.37
CA PHE A 12 -0.65 -35.55 19.75
C PHE A 12 -0.70 -34.70 18.46
N ALA A 13 -1.86 -34.16 18.12
CA ALA A 13 -1.99 -33.17 17.05
C ALA A 13 -1.47 -31.82 17.61
N ALA A 14 -0.26 -31.43 17.22
CA ALA A 14 0.26 -30.12 17.48
C ALA A 14 -0.48 -29.10 16.61
N THR A 15 -1.38 -28.30 17.18
CA THR A 15 -1.99 -27.16 16.53
C THR A 15 -0.95 -26.04 16.45
N ILE A 16 -0.47 -25.77 15.22
CA ILE A 16 0.40 -24.61 14.94
C ILE A 16 -0.52 -23.39 14.99
N ALA A 17 -0.54 -22.68 16.10
CA ALA A 17 -1.18 -21.38 16.19
C ALA A 17 -0.34 -20.38 15.38
N CYS A 18 -0.90 -19.84 14.31
CA CYS A 18 -0.32 -18.73 13.59
C CYS A 18 -0.33 -17.50 14.53
N PRO A 19 0.82 -16.84 14.82
CA PRO A 19 0.82 -15.67 15.67
C PRO A 19 -0.03 -14.58 15.03
N ALA A 20 -1.11 -14.16 15.70
CA ALA A 20 -1.84 -12.96 15.32
C ALA A 20 -0.91 -11.76 15.47
N ALA A 21 -0.86 -10.90 14.47
CA ALA A 21 -0.08 -9.66 14.55
C ALA A 21 -0.55 -8.83 15.75
N ASP A 22 0.40 -8.32 16.54
CA ASP A 22 0.09 -7.45 17.68
C ASP A 22 -0.67 -6.21 17.20
N PRO A 23 -1.87 -5.93 17.76
CA PRO A 23 -2.66 -4.74 17.36
C PRO A 23 -1.86 -3.43 17.49
N ALA A 24 -0.98 -3.31 18.48
CA ALA A 24 -0.13 -2.13 18.66
C ALA A 24 0.87 -1.96 17.50
N SER A 25 1.43 -3.06 17.00
CA SER A 25 2.35 -3.04 15.85
C SER A 25 1.62 -2.71 14.55
N ALA A 26 0.38 -3.18 14.37
CA ALA A 26 -0.45 -2.86 13.21
C ALA A 26 -0.84 -1.38 13.19
N GLU A 27 -1.21 -0.81 14.34
CA GLU A 27 -1.53 0.64 14.44
C GLU A 27 -0.29 1.51 14.16
N ALA A 28 0.87 1.14 14.69
CA ALA A 28 2.12 1.86 14.43
C ALA A 28 2.49 1.83 12.94
N LEU A 29 2.31 0.69 12.27
CA LEU A 29 2.52 0.54 10.84
C LEU A 29 1.61 1.47 10.02
N LEU A 30 0.32 1.52 10.35
CA LEU A 30 -0.64 2.40 9.69
C LEU A 30 -0.32 3.89 9.91
N LYS A 31 0.04 4.30 11.13
CA LYS A 31 0.46 5.68 11.43
C LYS A 31 1.72 6.07 10.65
N ARG A 32 2.69 5.17 10.56
CA ARG A 32 3.89 5.39 9.75
C ARG A 32 3.55 5.56 8.27
N GLY A 33 2.71 4.68 7.73
CA GLY A 33 2.24 4.75 6.35
C GLY A 33 1.46 6.03 6.06
N GLN A 34 0.58 6.44 6.98
CA GLN A 34 -0.14 7.70 6.88
C GLN A 34 0.82 8.89 6.78
N TYR A 35 1.80 8.98 7.67
CA TYR A 35 2.79 10.04 7.64
C TYR A 35 3.57 10.07 6.31
N LEU A 36 3.99 8.90 5.83
CA LEU A 36 4.74 8.80 4.58
C LEU A 36 3.90 9.23 3.37
N VAL A 37 2.64 8.84 3.31
CA VAL A 37 1.75 9.15 2.18
C VAL A 37 1.24 10.59 2.23
N GLU A 38 0.83 11.08 3.42
CA GLU A 38 0.17 12.38 3.52
C GLU A 38 1.15 13.55 3.70
N SER A 39 2.33 13.30 4.27
CA SER A 39 3.30 14.35 4.61
C SER A 39 4.60 14.21 3.84
N ALA A 40 5.37 13.15 4.06
CA ALA A 40 6.71 13.02 3.49
C ALA A 40 6.69 12.83 1.96
N GLY A 41 5.78 12.01 1.45
CA GLY A 41 5.61 11.73 0.02
C GLY A 41 4.65 12.68 -0.69
N ALA A 42 3.84 13.46 0.06
CA ALA A 42 2.85 14.40 -0.47
C ALA A 42 1.97 13.82 -1.59
N CYS A 43 1.63 12.52 -1.49
CA CYS A 43 0.92 11.80 -2.55
C CYS A 43 -0.45 12.42 -2.86
N ALA A 44 -1.10 12.98 -1.85
CA ALA A 44 -2.40 13.60 -1.98
C ALA A 44 -2.40 14.84 -2.90
N ASP A 45 -1.29 15.54 -3.03
CA ASP A 45 -1.22 16.76 -3.86
C ASP A 45 -1.50 16.48 -5.34
N CYS A 46 -1.14 15.29 -5.80
CA CYS A 46 -1.41 14.83 -7.18
C CYS A 46 -2.55 13.81 -7.25
N HIS A 47 -2.72 12.96 -6.23
CA HIS A 47 -3.68 11.86 -6.28
C HIS A 47 -5.05 12.16 -5.65
N THR A 48 -5.29 13.41 -5.23
CA THR A 48 -6.60 13.88 -4.74
C THR A 48 -7.07 15.07 -5.55
N ALA A 49 -8.31 15.04 -6.02
CA ALA A 49 -8.90 16.18 -6.71
C ALA A 49 -8.99 17.40 -5.78
N ARG A 50 -8.93 18.59 -6.36
CA ARG A 50 -9.16 19.84 -5.65
C ARG A 50 -10.60 20.32 -5.82
N ASP A 51 -11.14 20.93 -4.79
CA ASP A 51 -12.42 21.62 -4.85
C ASP A 51 -12.29 22.97 -5.58
N TRP A 52 -13.39 23.68 -5.72
CA TRP A 52 -13.44 24.98 -6.39
C TRP A 52 -12.66 26.10 -5.66
N LYS A 53 -12.27 25.87 -4.40
CA LYS A 53 -11.38 26.77 -3.61
C LYS A 53 -9.91 26.41 -3.72
N GLY A 54 -9.57 25.35 -4.46
CA GLY A 54 -8.22 24.84 -4.56
C GLY A 54 -7.77 23.94 -3.41
N SER A 55 -8.66 23.62 -2.46
CA SER A 55 -8.36 22.69 -1.36
C SER A 55 -8.52 21.25 -1.80
N LEU A 56 -7.76 20.31 -1.19
CA LEU A 56 -7.89 18.88 -1.48
C LEU A 56 -9.27 18.36 -1.03
N ASP A 57 -10.00 17.71 -1.94
CA ASP A 57 -11.32 17.13 -1.65
C ASP A 57 -11.18 15.86 -0.81
N ARG A 58 -11.35 15.98 0.50
CA ARG A 58 -11.26 14.87 1.46
C ARG A 58 -12.30 13.77 1.24
N ARG A 59 -13.40 14.03 0.52
CA ARG A 59 -14.41 13.01 0.19
C ARG A 59 -13.91 12.03 -0.86
N HIS A 60 -12.97 12.48 -1.71
CA HIS A 60 -12.35 11.69 -2.77
C HIS A 60 -10.85 11.51 -2.53
N TRP A 61 -10.49 11.30 -1.25
CA TRP A 61 -9.11 11.20 -0.80
C TRP A 61 -8.34 10.11 -1.53
N LEU A 62 -7.25 10.48 -2.21
CA LEU A 62 -6.36 9.59 -2.98
C LEU A 62 -7.06 8.78 -4.10
N GLN A 63 -8.22 9.24 -4.57
CA GLN A 63 -8.99 8.56 -5.63
C GLN A 63 -8.59 8.97 -7.04
N GLY A 64 -7.49 9.70 -7.19
CA GLY A 64 -6.99 10.19 -8.47
C GLY A 64 -7.48 11.59 -8.79
N ALA A 65 -6.75 12.26 -9.66
CA ALA A 65 -7.08 13.61 -10.12
C ALA A 65 -6.50 13.91 -11.49
N LYS A 66 -7.12 14.84 -12.21
CA LYS A 66 -6.51 15.49 -13.34
C LYS A 66 -5.48 16.51 -12.81
N LEU A 67 -4.29 16.54 -13.44
CA LEU A 67 -3.25 17.49 -13.08
C LEU A 67 -3.48 18.80 -13.82
N ASP A 68 -3.46 19.90 -13.12
CA ASP A 68 -3.72 21.26 -13.62
C ASP A 68 -2.43 22.02 -13.99
N PHE A 69 -1.30 21.34 -13.99
CA PHE A 69 0.01 21.88 -14.35
C PHE A 69 0.70 21.04 -15.42
N LYS A 70 1.60 21.69 -16.18
CA LYS A 70 2.29 21.12 -17.32
C LYS A 70 3.79 21.41 -17.23
N PRO A 71 4.65 20.57 -17.86
CA PRO A 71 6.07 20.87 -17.93
C PRO A 71 6.31 22.10 -18.84
N ALA A 72 7.33 22.87 -18.49
CA ALA A 72 7.76 24.03 -19.31
C ALA A 72 8.41 23.62 -20.63
N ARG A 73 8.82 22.35 -20.77
CA ARG A 73 9.45 21.79 -21.97
C ARG A 73 8.70 20.56 -22.44
N LEU A 74 8.70 20.28 -23.74
CA LEU A 74 8.15 19.05 -24.29
C LEU A 74 8.89 17.84 -23.73
N MET A 75 8.18 16.97 -23.00
CA MET A 75 8.69 15.74 -22.41
C MET A 75 7.54 14.79 -22.13
N PRO A 76 7.79 13.48 -21.94
CA PRO A 76 6.77 12.56 -21.46
C PRO A 76 6.16 13.09 -20.13
N TRP A 77 4.83 13.12 -20.07
CA TRP A 77 4.11 13.70 -18.96
C TRP A 77 2.76 13.00 -18.75
N ALA A 78 2.38 12.74 -17.51
CA ALA A 78 1.06 12.23 -17.17
C ALA A 78 0.12 13.41 -16.88
N ASP A 79 -1.00 13.48 -17.57
CA ASP A 79 -2.04 14.52 -17.35
C ASP A 79 -3.00 14.15 -16.21
N THR A 80 -2.91 12.91 -15.71
CA THR A 80 -3.79 12.38 -14.67
C THR A 80 -2.98 11.54 -13.70
N ALA A 81 -3.23 11.73 -12.41
CA ALA A 81 -2.78 10.83 -11.37
C ALA A 81 -3.87 9.79 -11.09
N PRO A 82 -3.57 8.47 -11.10
CA PRO A 82 -4.57 7.44 -10.88
C PRO A 82 -5.04 7.38 -9.43
N CYS A 83 -6.15 6.65 -9.19
CA CYS A 83 -6.55 6.24 -7.84
C CYS A 83 -5.47 5.37 -7.21
N ILE A 84 -5.06 5.71 -5.98
CA ILE A 84 -4.14 4.91 -5.16
C ILE A 84 -4.77 4.44 -3.85
N ALA A 85 -5.94 4.93 -3.48
CA ALA A 85 -6.72 4.40 -2.37
C ALA A 85 -7.10 2.93 -2.65
N GLY A 86 -6.68 2.02 -1.77
CA GLY A 86 -6.88 0.58 -1.97
C GLY A 86 -5.92 -0.07 -2.97
N LEU A 87 -5.00 0.68 -3.61
CA LEU A 87 -4.01 0.17 -4.58
C LEU A 87 -4.64 -0.67 -5.70
N PRO A 88 -5.63 -0.16 -6.46
CA PRO A 88 -6.35 -0.97 -7.45
C PRO A 88 -5.46 -1.49 -8.60
N THR A 89 -4.33 -0.85 -8.85
CA THR A 89 -3.35 -1.26 -9.88
C THR A 89 -2.54 -2.51 -9.48
N PHE A 90 -2.50 -2.84 -8.19
CA PHE A 90 -1.73 -3.96 -7.67
C PHE A 90 -2.66 -5.04 -7.10
N ALA A 91 -2.64 -6.23 -7.68
CA ALA A 91 -3.45 -7.36 -7.21
C ALA A 91 -3.02 -7.85 -5.80
N THR A 92 -1.72 -7.76 -5.49
CA THR A 92 -1.14 -8.19 -4.21
C THR A 92 -0.17 -7.13 -3.68
N ASP A 93 0.22 -7.26 -2.41
CA ASP A 93 1.07 -6.28 -1.74
C ASP A 93 2.55 -6.35 -2.18
N GLY A 94 3.07 -7.55 -2.47
CA GLY A 94 4.47 -7.73 -2.84
C GLY A 94 4.93 -6.83 -4.00
N PRO A 95 4.25 -6.85 -5.17
CA PRO A 95 4.55 -5.93 -6.28
C PRO A 95 4.40 -4.45 -5.91
N ALA A 96 3.45 -4.08 -5.04
CA ALA A 96 3.29 -2.71 -4.58
C ALA A 96 4.47 -2.27 -3.70
N VAL A 97 4.89 -3.10 -2.74
CA VAL A 97 6.07 -2.87 -1.91
C VAL A 97 7.30 -2.68 -2.80
N LYS A 98 7.51 -3.60 -3.75
CA LYS A 98 8.64 -3.52 -4.68
C LYS A 98 8.64 -2.23 -5.51
N TYR A 99 7.47 -1.78 -5.93
CA TYR A 99 7.33 -0.51 -6.64
C TYR A 99 7.79 0.68 -5.78
N PHE A 100 7.41 0.75 -4.51
CA PHE A 100 7.84 1.84 -3.62
C PHE A 100 9.31 1.75 -3.23
N GLU A 101 9.90 0.55 -3.22
CA GLU A 101 11.34 0.36 -3.01
C GLU A 101 12.20 0.81 -4.20
N THR A 102 11.72 0.57 -5.43
CA THR A 102 12.55 0.71 -6.64
C THR A 102 12.13 1.86 -7.55
N GLY A 103 10.91 2.38 -7.38
CA GLY A 103 10.29 3.34 -8.29
C GLY A 103 9.89 2.75 -9.64
N SER A 104 9.88 1.42 -9.79
CA SER A 104 9.56 0.73 -11.04
C SER A 104 8.62 -0.45 -10.80
N ASN A 105 7.73 -0.74 -11.75
CA ASN A 105 6.87 -1.91 -11.71
C ASN A 105 7.63 -3.21 -12.05
N ALA A 106 6.94 -4.35 -12.01
CA ALA A 106 7.54 -5.67 -12.29
C ALA A 106 8.16 -5.79 -13.69
N ALA A 107 7.72 -4.98 -14.65
CA ALA A 107 8.31 -4.91 -16.00
C ALA A 107 9.49 -3.93 -16.10
N GLY A 108 9.99 -3.40 -14.98
CA GLY A 108 11.08 -2.41 -14.94
C GLY A 108 10.68 -1.01 -15.40
N LYS A 109 9.39 -0.76 -15.66
CA LYS A 109 8.90 0.53 -16.12
C LYS A 109 8.58 1.43 -14.93
N SER A 110 9.15 2.63 -14.90
CA SER A 110 8.82 3.70 -13.95
C SER A 110 7.57 4.46 -14.37
N SER A 111 6.91 5.11 -13.42
CA SER A 111 5.83 6.04 -13.72
C SER A 111 6.33 7.24 -14.50
N SER A 112 5.45 7.79 -15.34
CA SER A 112 5.75 9.03 -16.05
C SER A 112 5.78 10.22 -15.10
N PRO A 113 6.63 11.23 -15.33
CA PRO A 113 6.54 12.49 -14.63
C PRO A 113 5.12 13.07 -14.69
N PRO A 114 4.67 13.81 -13.67
CA PRO A 114 5.43 14.31 -12.53
C PRO A 114 5.59 13.34 -11.35
N MET A 115 5.11 12.09 -11.46
CA MET A 115 5.23 11.12 -10.37
C MET A 115 6.71 10.88 -10.04
N PRO A 116 7.18 11.17 -8.82
CA PRO A 116 8.54 10.91 -8.41
C PRO A 116 8.83 9.40 -8.38
N GLN A 117 10.08 9.04 -8.67
CA GLN A 117 10.57 7.68 -8.48
C GLN A 117 11.06 7.52 -7.03
N TYR A 118 10.16 7.17 -6.15
CA TYR A 118 10.50 6.92 -4.75
C TYR A 118 11.45 5.72 -4.59
N ARG A 119 12.22 5.74 -3.51
CA ARG A 119 13.21 4.73 -3.12
C ARG A 119 13.13 4.55 -1.61
N PHE A 120 11.97 4.13 -1.12
CA PHE A 120 11.78 3.86 0.30
C PHE A 120 12.51 2.58 0.71
N ASN A 121 12.92 2.46 1.96
CA ASN A 121 13.35 1.19 2.53
C ASN A 121 12.15 0.22 2.63
N HIS A 122 12.44 -1.05 2.94
CA HIS A 122 11.43 -2.10 2.97
C HIS A 122 10.30 -1.80 3.97
N ASP A 123 10.64 -1.38 5.19
CA ASP A 123 9.66 -1.13 6.25
C ASP A 123 8.73 0.05 5.92
N ASP A 124 9.28 1.12 5.34
CA ASP A 124 8.51 2.26 4.89
C ASP A 124 7.60 1.89 3.69
N ALA A 125 8.09 1.08 2.75
CA ALA A 125 7.28 0.59 1.64
C ALA A 125 6.12 -0.29 2.13
N LEU A 126 6.35 -1.17 3.11
CA LEU A 126 5.29 -1.95 3.78
C LEU A 126 4.27 -1.05 4.45
N ALA A 127 4.72 -0.03 5.19
CA ALA A 127 3.84 0.91 5.87
C ALA A 127 2.96 1.70 4.89
N ILE A 128 3.52 2.19 3.78
CA ILE A 128 2.80 2.87 2.70
C ILE A 128 1.71 1.95 2.13
N VAL A 129 2.06 0.70 1.79
CA VAL A 129 1.13 -0.27 1.22
C VAL A 129 0.01 -0.58 2.22
N ALA A 130 0.33 -0.83 3.49
CA ALA A 130 -0.66 -1.09 4.54
C ALA A 130 -1.66 0.08 4.68
N TYR A 131 -1.16 1.32 4.73
CA TYR A 131 -2.02 2.49 4.82
C TYR A 131 -2.90 2.66 3.59
N LEU A 132 -2.35 2.59 2.37
CA LEU A 132 -3.14 2.71 1.15
C LEU A 132 -4.21 1.62 1.03
N ARG A 133 -3.91 0.37 1.43
CA ARG A 133 -4.91 -0.73 1.50
C ARG A 133 -6.02 -0.47 2.51
N SER A 134 -5.73 0.20 3.62
CA SER A 134 -6.75 0.57 4.61
C SER A 134 -7.78 1.58 4.10
N LEU A 135 -7.43 2.32 3.03
CA LEU A 135 -8.30 3.31 2.39
C LEU A 135 -9.19 2.71 1.29
N ALA A 136 -9.21 1.39 1.09
CA ALA A 136 -10.03 0.76 0.06
C ALA A 136 -11.53 1.15 0.24
N PRO A 137 -12.25 1.48 -0.85
CA PRO A 137 -13.68 1.75 -0.79
C PRO A 137 -14.44 0.59 -0.12
N GLY A 138 -15.30 0.89 0.85
CA GLY A 138 -16.07 -0.11 1.61
C GLY A 138 -15.43 -0.61 2.92
N LYS A 139 -14.25 -0.13 3.29
CA LYS A 139 -13.61 -0.43 4.60
C LYS A 139 -13.73 0.69 5.64
N ARG A 140 -14.61 1.64 5.42
CA ARG A 140 -14.92 2.71 6.39
C ARG A 140 -16.28 2.51 7.02
#